data_df9acdb89f2e14e3686dad5a63e961e1
#
_entry.id   df9acdb89f2e14e3686dad5a63e961e1
#
_cell.length_a   1.000
_cell.length_b   1.000
_cell.length_c   1.000
_cell.angle_alpha   90.00
_cell.angle_beta   90.00
_cell.angle_gamma   90.00
#
_symmetry.space_group_name_H-M   'P 1'
#
loop_
_entity.id
_entity.type
_entity.pdbx_description
1 polymer ?
#
loop_
_entity_poly.entity_id
_entity_poly.type
_entity_poly.pdbx_seq_one_letter_code
_entity_poly.pdbx_strand_id
1 'polypeptide(L)'
;MEKIIARQLIKKADTAEIVGYELLVQSDEESLYNVSADSAAANAMTAFLTENSGRIFNDRKTFMTFTPSLLFRNTPKIFDKDMIVIQIEDNVVIHPLASILISKYREDGYHFAINDFQFTPKYFSMLEYVDYIKVNISGDEDDKQRRTIQNVVEMSHGFGKEFIATGVNTKKAFELAKEMNVD
;
A
#
# COMPACT_ATOMS: atom_id res chain seq x y z
N MET A 1 -13.72 -19.04 14.81
CA MET A 1 -12.73 -17.95 14.95
C MET A 1 -13.15 -16.84 14.02
N GLU A 2 -13.64 -15.74 14.53
CA GLU A 2 -13.94 -14.56 13.74
C GLU A 2 -12.62 -13.91 13.32
N LYS A 3 -12.43 -13.81 12.00
CA LYS A 3 -11.29 -13.07 11.45
C LYS A 3 -11.68 -11.61 11.43
N ILE A 4 -10.95 -10.79 12.18
CA ILE A 4 -11.19 -9.35 12.20
C ILE A 4 -10.45 -8.74 11.01
N ILE A 5 -11.19 -8.10 10.13
CA ILE A 5 -10.64 -7.29 9.08
C ILE A 5 -10.72 -5.85 9.52
N ALA A 6 -9.56 -5.24 9.64
CA ALA A 6 -9.45 -3.83 9.93
C ALA A 6 -9.30 -3.05 8.61
N ARG A 7 -9.92 -1.88 8.56
CA ARG A 7 -9.65 -0.89 7.53
C ARG A 7 -8.97 0.31 8.13
N GLN A 8 -7.89 0.74 7.53
CA GLN A 8 -7.17 1.95 7.91
C GLN A 8 -7.51 3.07 6.92
N LEU A 9 -7.79 4.25 7.46
CA LEU A 9 -8.07 5.43 6.64
C LEU A 9 -6.78 5.99 6.05
N ILE A 10 -6.80 6.31 4.76
CA ILE A 10 -5.77 7.12 4.11
C ILE A 10 -6.34 8.52 3.94
N LYS A 11 -5.65 9.51 4.48
CA LYS A 11 -6.08 10.92 4.51
C LYS A 11 -5.00 11.82 3.96
N LYS A 12 -5.43 12.90 3.31
CA LYS A 12 -4.51 13.99 2.99
C LYS A 12 -3.94 14.64 4.25
N ALA A 13 -2.64 14.94 4.23
CA ALA A 13 -1.94 15.48 5.39
C ALA A 13 -2.36 16.91 5.75
N ASP A 14 -2.78 17.69 4.77
CA ASP A 14 -3.18 19.11 4.93
C ASP A 14 -4.65 19.30 5.33
N THR A 15 -5.56 18.58 4.65
CA THR A 15 -7.02 18.76 4.78
C THR A 15 -7.70 17.72 5.66
N ALA A 16 -7.01 16.61 5.97
CA ALA A 16 -7.57 15.42 6.61
C ALA A 16 -8.71 14.76 5.79
N GLU A 17 -8.88 15.11 4.53
CA GLU A 17 -9.83 14.48 3.62
C GLU A 17 -9.48 13.01 3.43
N ILE A 18 -10.48 12.12 3.50
CA ILE A 18 -10.30 10.70 3.24
C ILE A 18 -10.18 10.48 1.74
N VAL A 19 -9.04 9.96 1.29
CA VAL A 19 -8.76 9.66 -0.12
C VAL A 19 -8.85 8.17 -0.43
N GLY A 20 -8.74 7.33 0.57
CA GLY A 20 -8.81 5.89 0.40
C GLY A 20 -8.81 5.11 1.71
N TYR A 21 -8.80 3.81 1.58
CA TYR A 21 -8.73 2.86 2.69
C TYR A 21 -7.66 1.81 2.41
N GLU A 22 -7.00 1.35 3.44
CA GLU A 22 -6.18 0.15 3.38
C GLU A 22 -6.89 -0.99 4.10
N LEU A 23 -6.94 -2.15 3.46
CA LEU A 23 -7.45 -3.38 4.08
C LEU A 23 -6.31 -4.11 4.77
N LEU A 24 -6.46 -4.27 6.07
CA LEU A 24 -5.55 -5.02 6.93
C LEU A 24 -6.25 -6.28 7.44
N VAL A 25 -5.57 -7.42 7.36
CA VAL A 25 -6.01 -8.63 8.04
C VAL A 25 -5.37 -8.66 9.42
N GLN A 26 -6.17 -8.46 10.45
CA GLN A 26 -5.75 -8.75 11.81
C GLN A 26 -6.08 -10.22 12.11
N SER A 27 -5.06 -11.01 12.41
CA SER A 27 -5.21 -12.31 13.02
C SER A 27 -4.84 -12.19 14.49
N ASP A 28 -5.54 -12.95 15.37
CA ASP A 28 -5.15 -13.07 16.78
C ASP A 28 -3.68 -13.49 16.88
N GLU A 29 -2.94 -13.00 17.88
CA GLU A 29 -1.48 -13.17 18.02
C GLU A 29 -1.01 -14.62 17.83
N GLU A 30 -1.78 -15.62 18.25
CA GLU A 30 -1.46 -17.05 18.04
C GLU A 30 -1.57 -17.53 16.60
N SER A 31 -2.36 -16.85 15.74
CA SER A 31 -2.56 -17.25 14.35
C SER A 31 -1.56 -16.61 13.40
N LEU A 32 -0.85 -15.56 13.80
CA LEU A 32 0.13 -14.84 12.96
C LEU A 32 1.27 -15.74 12.47
N TYR A 33 1.66 -16.73 13.26
CA TYR A 33 2.77 -17.64 12.93
C TYR A 33 2.42 -18.72 11.89
N ASN A 34 1.13 -18.92 11.58
CA ASN A 34 0.66 -20.04 10.76
C ASN A 34 -0.15 -19.64 9.52
N VAL A 35 -0.39 -18.36 9.27
CA VAL A 35 -1.15 -17.90 8.08
C VAL A 35 -0.18 -17.45 7.01
N SER A 36 -0.20 -18.13 5.84
CA SER A 36 0.60 -17.67 4.71
C SER A 36 0.13 -16.29 4.22
N ALA A 37 1.05 -15.51 3.64
CA ALA A 37 0.72 -14.21 3.03
C ALA A 37 -0.42 -14.33 2.00
N ASP A 38 -0.46 -15.42 1.22
CA ASP A 38 -1.54 -15.72 0.28
C ASP A 38 -2.90 -15.88 0.99
N SER A 39 -2.93 -16.57 2.12
CA SER A 39 -4.17 -16.77 2.89
C SER A 39 -4.64 -15.47 3.54
N ALA A 40 -3.72 -14.66 4.04
CA ALA A 40 -4.04 -13.34 4.62
C ALA A 40 -4.65 -12.42 3.55
N ALA A 41 -4.00 -12.31 2.40
CA ALA A 41 -4.49 -11.51 1.29
C ALA A 41 -5.85 -12.01 0.77
N ALA A 42 -6.03 -13.33 0.59
CA ALA A 42 -7.30 -13.92 0.16
C ALA A 42 -8.45 -13.64 1.15
N ASN A 43 -8.16 -13.62 2.45
CA ASN A 43 -9.16 -13.27 3.47
C ASN A 43 -9.59 -11.80 3.38
N ALA A 44 -8.65 -10.86 3.19
CA ALA A 44 -8.95 -9.45 2.99
C ALA A 44 -9.86 -9.24 1.77
N MET A 45 -9.52 -9.90 0.66
CA MET A 45 -10.31 -9.84 -0.57
C MET A 45 -11.72 -10.40 -0.39
N THR A 46 -11.85 -11.55 0.29
CA THR A 46 -13.16 -12.16 0.57
C THR A 46 -14.04 -11.23 1.38
N ALA A 47 -13.48 -10.59 2.39
CA ALA A 47 -14.23 -9.64 3.20
C ALA A 47 -14.63 -8.40 2.40
N PHE A 48 -13.76 -7.85 1.59
CA PHE A 48 -14.10 -6.75 0.71
C PHE A 48 -15.31 -7.09 -0.17
N LEU A 49 -15.34 -8.29 -0.73
CA LEU A 49 -16.44 -8.75 -1.58
C LEU A 49 -17.74 -9.00 -0.80
N THR A 50 -17.64 -9.51 0.44
CA THR A 50 -18.81 -9.87 1.23
C THR A 50 -19.47 -8.70 1.96
N GLU A 51 -18.69 -7.69 2.34
CA GLU A 51 -19.17 -6.55 3.12
C GLU A 51 -19.84 -5.44 2.29
N ASN A 52 -20.23 -5.72 1.04
CA ASN A 52 -20.90 -4.75 0.18
C ASN A 52 -20.08 -3.47 -0.02
N SER A 53 -18.97 -3.62 -0.69
CA SER A 53 -17.85 -2.66 -0.83
C SER A 53 -18.27 -1.21 -1.11
N GLY A 54 -19.28 -0.97 -1.95
CA GLY A 54 -19.73 0.38 -2.30
C GLY A 54 -20.34 1.16 -1.12
N ARG A 55 -20.95 0.47 -0.14
CA ARG A 55 -21.53 1.11 1.05
C ARG A 55 -20.52 1.46 2.12
N ILE A 56 -19.49 0.61 2.27
CA ILE A 56 -18.52 0.72 3.37
C ILE A 56 -17.36 1.62 2.98
N PHE A 57 -16.97 1.59 1.71
CA PHE A 57 -15.82 2.34 1.20
C PHE A 57 -16.19 3.65 0.49
N ASN A 58 -17.49 4.00 0.41
CA ASN A 58 -17.99 5.26 -0.18
C ASN A 58 -17.37 5.57 -1.56
N ASP A 59 -17.24 4.55 -2.40
CA ASP A 59 -16.62 4.63 -3.74
C ASP A 59 -15.18 5.18 -3.74
N ARG A 60 -14.49 5.10 -2.60
CA ARG A 60 -13.08 5.48 -2.48
C ARG A 60 -12.16 4.32 -2.83
N LYS A 61 -10.96 4.62 -3.30
CA LYS A 61 -9.94 3.62 -3.61
C LYS A 61 -9.60 2.78 -2.38
N THR A 62 -9.49 1.48 -2.58
CA THR A 62 -9.12 0.53 -1.54
C THR A 62 -7.79 -0.11 -1.87
N PHE A 63 -6.81 0.11 -1.01
CA PHE A 63 -5.47 -0.47 -1.12
C PHE A 63 -5.49 -1.89 -0.56
N MET A 64 -5.11 -2.85 -1.38
CA MET A 64 -5.07 -4.28 -1.03
C MET A 64 -3.75 -4.90 -1.42
N THR A 65 -3.14 -5.65 -0.52
CA THR A 65 -1.89 -6.37 -0.77
C THR A 65 -2.11 -7.61 -1.61
N PHE A 66 -1.33 -7.75 -2.67
CA PHE A 66 -1.31 -8.93 -3.53
C PHE A 66 0.08 -9.56 -3.53
N THR A 67 0.11 -10.85 -3.29
CA THR A 67 1.33 -11.67 -3.40
C THR A 67 1.63 -12.00 -4.86
N PRO A 68 2.87 -12.44 -5.20
CA PRO A 68 3.19 -12.91 -6.55
C PRO A 68 2.21 -13.99 -7.05
N SER A 69 1.87 -14.95 -6.19
CA SER A 69 0.93 -16.04 -6.51
C SER A 69 -0.45 -15.51 -6.94
N LEU A 70 -1.00 -14.54 -6.22
CA LEU A 70 -2.28 -13.92 -6.53
C LEU A 70 -2.25 -13.09 -7.82
N LEU A 71 -1.14 -12.39 -8.06
CA LEU A 71 -0.94 -11.64 -9.31
C LEU A 71 -0.85 -12.59 -10.51
N PHE A 72 -0.09 -13.68 -10.42
CA PHE A 72 0.00 -14.68 -11.49
C PHE A 72 -1.34 -15.36 -11.79
N ARG A 73 -2.20 -15.54 -10.79
CA ARG A 73 -3.56 -16.09 -10.95
C ARG A 73 -4.59 -15.09 -11.48
N ASN A 74 -4.17 -13.88 -11.81
CA ASN A 74 -5.04 -12.78 -12.21
C ASN A 74 -6.12 -12.42 -11.18
N THR A 75 -5.87 -12.64 -9.89
CA THR A 75 -6.83 -12.36 -8.82
C THR A 75 -7.27 -10.89 -8.77
N PRO A 76 -6.42 -9.86 -9.05
CA PRO A 76 -6.89 -8.48 -9.11
C PRO A 76 -8.04 -8.24 -10.10
N LYS A 77 -8.15 -9.04 -11.16
CA LYS A 77 -9.18 -8.88 -12.21
C LYS A 77 -10.61 -9.22 -11.76
N ILE A 78 -10.80 -9.76 -10.56
CA ILE A 78 -12.14 -9.94 -9.97
C ILE A 78 -12.70 -8.63 -9.39
N PHE A 79 -11.86 -7.60 -9.26
CA PHE A 79 -12.23 -6.29 -8.74
C PHE A 79 -12.23 -5.25 -9.85
N ASP A 80 -13.08 -4.23 -9.69
CA ASP A 80 -13.04 -3.06 -10.54
C ASP A 80 -11.71 -2.31 -10.32
N LYS A 81 -11.00 -2.05 -11.42
CA LYS A 81 -9.73 -1.35 -11.42
C LYS A 81 -9.79 0.07 -10.85
N ASP A 82 -10.97 0.71 -10.96
CA ASP A 82 -11.17 2.06 -10.46
C ASP A 82 -11.42 2.10 -8.94
N MET A 83 -11.78 0.94 -8.36
CA MET A 83 -12.03 0.79 -6.92
C MET A 83 -10.82 0.34 -6.12
N ILE A 84 -9.84 -0.32 -6.73
CA ILE A 84 -8.70 -0.86 -6.01
C ILE A 84 -7.36 -0.24 -6.42
N VAL A 85 -6.43 -0.26 -5.48
CA VAL A 85 -4.99 -0.06 -5.72
C VAL A 85 -4.28 -1.34 -5.34
N ILE A 86 -3.55 -1.93 -6.27
CA ILE A 86 -2.77 -3.15 -6.05
C ILE A 86 -1.53 -2.77 -5.24
N GLN A 87 -1.49 -3.19 -3.98
CA GLN A 87 -0.35 -2.96 -3.11
C GLN A 87 0.62 -4.13 -3.23
N ILE A 88 1.89 -3.83 -3.48
CA ILE A 88 2.97 -4.81 -3.62
C ILE A 88 4.03 -4.61 -2.54
N GLU A 89 4.65 -5.70 -2.16
CA GLU A 89 5.71 -5.78 -1.17
C GLU A 89 7.00 -6.33 -1.79
N ASP A 90 8.04 -6.42 -0.98
CA ASP A 90 9.36 -6.90 -1.37
C ASP A 90 9.34 -8.19 -2.17
N ASN A 91 8.52 -9.16 -1.78
CA ASN A 91 8.39 -10.46 -2.45
C ASN A 91 7.94 -10.35 -3.92
N VAL A 92 7.16 -9.32 -4.26
CA VAL A 92 6.80 -9.00 -5.65
C VAL A 92 7.93 -8.25 -6.33
N VAL A 93 8.48 -7.21 -5.66
CA VAL A 93 9.52 -6.34 -6.22
C VAL A 93 10.76 -7.10 -6.67
N ILE A 94 11.19 -8.08 -5.89
CA ILE A 94 12.38 -8.92 -6.21
C ILE A 94 12.07 -10.08 -7.15
N HIS A 95 10.83 -10.32 -7.52
CA HIS A 95 10.46 -11.43 -8.39
C HIS A 95 10.98 -11.19 -9.82
N PRO A 96 11.64 -12.19 -10.46
CA PRO A 96 12.25 -12.01 -11.78
C PRO A 96 11.30 -11.54 -12.89
N LEU A 97 10.02 -11.84 -12.77
CA LEU A 97 8.98 -11.46 -13.73
C LEU A 97 8.13 -10.26 -13.26
N ALA A 98 8.54 -9.56 -12.20
CA ALA A 98 7.75 -8.49 -11.60
C ALA A 98 7.37 -7.40 -12.61
N SER A 99 8.34 -6.85 -13.33
CA SER A 99 8.11 -5.77 -14.30
C SER A 99 7.13 -6.18 -15.40
N ILE A 100 7.29 -7.39 -15.95
CA ILE A 100 6.40 -7.91 -17.00
C ILE A 100 4.97 -8.09 -16.47
N LEU A 101 4.85 -8.59 -15.24
CA LEU A 101 3.56 -8.84 -14.63
C LEU A 101 2.83 -7.53 -14.29
N ILE A 102 3.55 -6.57 -13.72
CA ILE A 102 2.99 -5.28 -13.33
C ILE A 102 2.65 -4.43 -14.56
N SER A 103 3.51 -4.38 -15.59
CA SER A 103 3.22 -3.63 -16.82
C SER A 103 1.92 -4.08 -17.47
N LYS A 104 1.65 -5.40 -17.47
CA LYS A 104 0.41 -5.94 -18.01
C LYS A 104 -0.84 -5.45 -17.27
N TYR A 105 -0.80 -5.35 -15.94
CA TYR A 105 -1.90 -4.77 -15.17
C TYR A 105 -2.01 -3.27 -15.38
N ARG A 106 -0.88 -2.57 -15.55
CA ARG A 106 -0.89 -1.15 -15.90
C ARG A 106 -1.55 -0.88 -17.24
N GLU A 107 -1.29 -1.71 -18.25
CA GLU A 107 -1.98 -1.65 -19.56
C GLU A 107 -3.49 -1.87 -19.41
N ASP A 108 -3.92 -2.73 -18.51
CA ASP A 108 -5.33 -2.95 -18.16
C ASP A 108 -5.94 -1.78 -17.35
N GLY A 109 -5.13 -0.82 -16.91
CA GLY A 109 -5.55 0.40 -16.18
C GLY A 109 -5.56 0.28 -14.66
N TYR A 110 -4.94 -0.74 -14.07
CA TYR A 110 -4.79 -0.86 -12.61
C TYR A 110 -3.74 0.10 -12.06
N HIS A 111 -3.98 0.60 -10.85
CA HIS A 111 -3.05 1.41 -10.07
C HIS A 111 -2.25 0.56 -9.10
N PHE A 112 -0.99 0.99 -8.84
CA PHE A 112 -0.09 0.28 -7.94
C PHE A 112 0.46 1.15 -6.82
N ALA A 113 0.65 0.54 -5.64
CA ALA A 113 1.37 1.11 -4.51
C ALA A 113 2.51 0.17 -4.10
N ILE A 114 3.68 0.72 -3.80
CA ILE A 114 4.76 -0.03 -3.12
C ILE A 114 4.61 0.19 -1.62
N ASN A 115 4.47 -0.91 -0.88
CA ASN A 115 4.45 -0.88 0.59
C ASN A 115 5.87 -0.98 1.15
N ASP A 116 6.13 -0.28 2.24
CA ASP A 116 7.42 -0.25 2.95
C ASP A 116 8.62 0.00 2.02
N PHE A 117 8.48 0.98 1.13
CA PHE A 117 9.53 1.35 0.19
C PHE A 117 10.84 1.67 0.90
N GLN A 118 11.92 1.09 0.39
CA GLN A 118 13.27 1.38 0.84
C GLN A 118 14.07 2.01 -0.29
N PHE A 119 14.85 3.04 0.01
CA PHE A 119 15.70 3.72 -0.98
C PHE A 119 16.90 2.86 -1.38
N THR A 120 16.61 1.78 -2.13
CA THR A 120 17.60 0.82 -2.62
C THR A 120 17.39 0.51 -4.10
N PRO A 121 18.44 0.12 -4.85
CA PRO A 121 18.35 -0.10 -6.30
C PRO A 121 17.28 -1.10 -6.74
N LYS A 122 16.94 -2.08 -5.89
CA LYS A 122 15.94 -3.11 -6.22
C LYS A 122 14.54 -2.53 -6.51
N TYR A 123 14.21 -1.37 -5.90
CA TYR A 123 12.91 -0.72 -6.12
C TYR A 123 12.88 0.20 -7.33
N PHE A 124 14.02 0.66 -7.83
CA PHE A 124 14.05 1.70 -8.86
C PHE A 124 13.42 1.24 -10.17
N SER A 125 13.57 -0.03 -10.52
CA SER A 125 12.91 -0.61 -11.71
C SER A 125 11.38 -0.65 -11.61
N MET A 126 10.83 -0.53 -10.41
CA MET A 126 9.38 -0.54 -10.18
C MET A 126 8.77 0.85 -10.17
N LEU A 127 9.58 1.91 -10.01
CA LEU A 127 9.08 3.28 -9.88
C LEU A 127 8.27 3.74 -11.10
N GLU A 128 8.60 3.29 -12.30
CA GLU A 128 7.84 3.64 -13.50
C GLU A 128 6.41 3.06 -13.52
N TYR A 129 6.18 1.96 -12.79
CA TYR A 129 4.91 1.23 -12.80
C TYR A 129 3.97 1.59 -11.66
N VAL A 130 4.43 2.30 -10.64
CA VAL A 130 3.63 2.59 -9.43
C VAL A 130 3.15 4.03 -9.40
N ASP A 131 2.03 4.25 -8.76
CA ASP A 131 1.42 5.57 -8.55
C ASP A 131 1.70 6.08 -7.15
N TYR A 132 1.79 5.15 -6.18
CA TYR A 132 1.91 5.46 -4.75
C TYR A 132 3.16 4.82 -4.17
N ILE A 133 3.88 5.58 -3.34
CA ILE A 133 5.03 5.11 -2.57
C ILE A 133 4.71 5.24 -1.09
N LYS A 134 4.73 4.12 -0.35
CA LYS A 134 4.42 4.08 1.08
C LYS A 134 5.67 3.87 1.90
N VAL A 135 5.87 4.71 2.90
CA VAL A 135 7.01 4.64 3.83
C VAL A 135 6.52 4.80 5.26
N ASN A 136 7.08 4.01 6.16
CA ASN A 136 6.76 4.11 7.58
C ASN A 136 7.42 5.35 8.21
N ILE A 137 6.63 6.13 8.95
CA ILE A 137 7.09 7.29 9.74
C ILE A 137 6.58 7.13 11.17
N SER A 138 7.48 6.76 12.07
CA SER A 138 7.16 6.53 13.49
C SER A 138 7.15 7.81 14.33
N GLY A 139 7.91 8.81 13.88
CA GLY A 139 8.19 10.05 14.60
C GLY A 139 9.48 10.00 15.44
N ASP A 140 10.15 8.85 15.49
CA ASP A 140 11.40 8.65 16.26
C ASP A 140 12.63 8.49 15.36
N GLU A 141 12.50 8.86 14.08
CA GLU A 141 13.58 8.81 13.11
C GLU A 141 14.75 9.69 13.51
N ASP A 142 15.97 9.16 13.39
CA ASP A 142 17.19 9.91 13.49
C ASP A 142 17.39 10.83 12.27
N ASP A 143 18.38 11.74 12.33
CA ASP A 143 18.65 12.72 11.25
C ASP A 143 18.97 12.05 9.90
N LYS A 144 19.57 10.87 9.91
CA LYS A 144 19.89 10.12 8.69
C LYS A 144 18.62 9.53 8.08
N GLN A 145 17.78 8.94 8.89
CA GLN A 145 16.48 8.40 8.48
C GLN A 145 15.58 9.50 7.93
N ARG A 146 15.49 10.65 8.61
CA ARG A 146 14.74 11.82 8.16
C ARG A 146 15.20 12.31 6.80
N ARG A 147 16.51 12.45 6.58
CA ARG A 147 17.05 12.83 5.27
C ARG A 147 16.71 11.80 4.19
N THR A 148 16.77 10.52 4.52
CA THR A 148 16.41 9.45 3.57
C THR A 148 14.95 9.55 3.19
N ILE A 149 14.04 9.72 4.15
CA ILE A 149 12.60 9.87 3.89
C ILE A 149 12.35 11.13 3.05
N GLN A 150 12.97 12.27 3.41
CA GLN A 150 12.85 13.51 2.65
C GLN A 150 13.27 13.34 1.19
N ASN A 151 14.40 12.66 0.93
CA ASN A 151 14.85 12.35 -0.43
C ASN A 151 13.82 11.46 -1.19
N VAL A 152 13.16 10.53 -0.49
CA VAL A 152 12.12 9.69 -1.10
C VAL A 152 10.88 10.51 -1.44
N VAL A 153 10.44 11.42 -0.57
CA VAL A 153 9.33 12.34 -0.83
C VAL A 153 9.61 13.19 -2.07
N GLU A 154 10.77 13.86 -2.10
CA GLU A 154 11.18 14.72 -3.21
C GLU A 154 11.29 13.93 -4.52
N MET A 155 11.86 12.72 -4.46
CA MET A 155 11.92 11.81 -5.60
C MET A 155 10.53 11.43 -6.07
N SER A 156 9.63 11.07 -5.15
CA SER A 156 8.27 10.68 -5.49
C SER A 156 7.55 11.79 -6.25
N HIS A 157 7.58 13.00 -5.73
CA HIS A 157 6.99 14.18 -6.39
C HIS A 157 7.67 14.48 -7.73
N GLY A 158 9.01 14.35 -7.81
CA GLY A 158 9.76 14.55 -9.05
C GLY A 158 9.37 13.57 -10.17
N PHE A 159 8.91 12.38 -9.81
CA PHE A 159 8.38 11.37 -10.74
C PHE A 159 6.84 11.40 -10.86
N GLY A 160 6.17 12.38 -10.28
CA GLY A 160 4.71 12.49 -10.30
C GLY A 160 4.00 11.37 -9.55
N LYS A 161 4.61 10.86 -8.45
CA LYS A 161 4.05 9.83 -7.59
C LYS A 161 3.51 10.47 -6.31
N GLU A 162 2.42 9.91 -5.78
CA GLU A 162 1.92 10.29 -4.46
C GLU A 162 2.68 9.54 -3.36
N PHE A 163 3.06 10.26 -2.31
CA PHE A 163 3.75 9.68 -1.16
C PHE A 163 2.79 9.49 0.01
N ILE A 164 2.72 8.29 0.55
CA ILE A 164 1.87 7.94 1.69
C ILE A 164 2.74 7.59 2.90
N ALA A 165 2.62 8.36 3.97
CA ALA A 165 3.20 8.01 5.26
C ALA A 165 2.34 6.94 5.95
N THR A 166 2.96 5.85 6.37
CA THR A 166 2.35 4.80 7.19
C THR A 166 2.87 4.86 8.62
N GLY A 167 2.23 4.18 9.57
CA GLY A 167 2.67 4.16 10.96
C GLY A 167 2.46 5.47 11.72
N VAL A 168 1.74 6.43 11.19
CA VAL A 168 1.50 7.77 11.78
C VAL A 168 0.48 7.64 12.92
N ASN A 169 0.93 7.08 14.05
CA ASN A 169 0.08 6.80 15.22
C ASN A 169 0.25 7.83 16.35
N THR A 170 1.17 8.78 16.20
CA THR A 170 1.46 9.80 17.21
C THR A 170 1.41 11.20 16.62
N LYS A 171 1.16 12.19 17.49
CA LYS A 171 1.21 13.59 17.08
C LYS A 171 2.57 13.97 16.48
N LYS A 172 3.66 13.44 17.07
CA LYS A 172 5.04 13.66 16.61
C LYS A 172 5.27 13.13 15.19
N ALA A 173 4.79 11.90 14.90
CA ALA A 173 4.86 11.32 13.57
C ALA A 173 4.05 12.14 12.55
N PHE A 174 2.87 12.63 12.95
CA PHE A 174 2.04 13.46 12.10
C PHE A 174 2.68 14.82 11.79
N GLU A 175 3.25 15.48 12.79
CA GLU A 175 3.97 16.74 12.59
C GLU A 175 5.18 16.54 11.66
N LEU A 176 5.94 15.46 11.86
CA LEU A 176 7.07 15.13 10.99
C LEU A 176 6.62 14.87 9.54
N ALA A 177 5.54 14.11 9.34
CA ALA A 177 4.99 13.87 8.00
C ALA A 177 4.60 15.19 7.30
N LYS A 178 4.00 16.12 8.03
CA LYS A 178 3.67 17.45 7.50
C LYS A 178 4.91 18.28 7.16
N GLU A 179 5.94 18.27 8.01
CA GLU A 179 7.21 18.96 7.75
C GLU A 179 7.89 18.45 6.49
N MET A 180 7.70 17.16 6.17
CA MET A 180 8.26 16.51 4.97
C MET A 180 7.41 16.70 3.71
N ASN A 181 6.31 17.46 3.76
CA ASN A 181 5.37 17.66 2.64
C ASN A 181 4.82 16.32 2.08
N VAL A 182 4.40 15.43 2.98
CA VAL A 182 3.67 14.20 2.62
C VAL A 182 2.29 14.59 2.09
N ASP A 183 1.78 13.85 1.08
CA ASP A 183 0.50 14.10 0.40
C ASP A 183 -0.75 13.81 1.24
#